data_bc3db9819f33620137a9438c4d35d7e8
#
_entry.id   bc3db9819f33620137a9438c4d35d7e8
#
_cell.length_a   1.000
_cell.length_b   1.000
_cell.length_c   1.000
_cell.angle_alpha   90.00
_cell.angle_beta   90.00
_cell.angle_gamma   90.00
#
_symmetry.space_group_name_H-M   'P 1'
#
loop_
_entity.id
_entity.type
_entity.pdbx_description
1 polymer ?
#
loop_
_entity_poly.entity_id
_entity_poly.type
_entity_poly.pdbx_seq_one_letter_code
_entity_poly.pdbx_strand_id
1 'polypeptide(L)'
;TLKIASATFPGGTFNNFVSAGGGTVEYTNANNFTMPDRYTYNNLVINIAQNRTATLSNASGNNNITINGNFTVKQGTFQIGPSAGTIVKQTITVNGDMLVETAGRVTTGQANVNSGGKRYTNGDGVTNRNNANGHALNLNGNFTNNGNVSFTNQAAVANETAYSNVTNVFFTKTTGDQDVVING
;
A
#
# COMPACT_ATOMS: atom_id res chain seq x y z
N THR A 1 18.10 -2.22 12.39
CA THR A 1 17.15 -1.27 11.79
C THR A 1 17.90 -0.11 11.16
N LEU A 2 17.57 0.21 9.91
CA LEU A 2 18.00 1.42 9.20
C LEU A 2 16.87 2.46 9.30
N LYS A 3 17.12 3.57 10.00
CA LYS A 3 16.17 4.68 10.10
C LYS A 3 16.46 5.73 9.04
N ILE A 4 15.43 6.12 8.29
CA ILE A 4 15.53 7.09 7.19
C ILE A 4 14.59 8.25 7.47
N ALA A 5 15.17 9.44 7.70
CA ALA A 5 14.42 10.67 7.96
C ALA A 5 14.29 11.56 6.70
N SER A 6 14.67 11.06 5.53
CA SER A 6 14.63 11.77 4.26
C SER A 6 13.78 11.02 3.23
N ALA A 7 13.44 11.70 2.14
CA ALA A 7 12.77 11.09 0.98
C ALA A 7 13.72 10.25 0.12
N THR A 8 15.04 10.31 0.39
CA THR A 8 16.06 9.63 -0.40
C THR A 8 16.60 8.44 0.40
N PHE A 9 16.69 7.29 -0.23
CA PHE A 9 17.38 6.14 0.37
C PHE A 9 18.89 6.42 0.41
N PRO A 10 19.60 6.06 1.50
CA PRO A 10 21.03 6.32 1.61
C PRO A 10 21.81 5.68 0.46
N GLY A 11 22.87 6.34 0.02
CA GLY A 11 23.82 5.75 -0.93
C GLY A 11 24.53 4.52 -0.33
N GLY A 12 24.94 3.61 -1.19
CA GLY A 12 25.63 2.37 -0.80
C GLY A 12 24.92 1.10 -1.24
N THR A 13 25.52 -0.04 -0.91
CA THR A 13 24.99 -1.36 -1.27
C THR A 13 24.20 -1.96 -0.11
N PHE A 14 22.89 -2.02 -0.25
CA PHE A 14 21.96 -2.52 0.78
C PHE A 14 21.26 -3.83 0.39
N ASN A 15 21.70 -4.50 -0.67
CA ASN A 15 20.98 -5.66 -1.22
C ASN A 15 20.74 -6.75 -0.16
N ASN A 16 21.76 -7.12 0.61
CA ASN A 16 21.63 -8.13 1.67
C ASN A 16 20.76 -7.64 2.84
N PHE A 17 20.76 -6.32 3.10
CA PHE A 17 19.97 -5.75 4.18
C PHE A 17 18.47 -5.73 3.87
N VAL A 18 18.10 -5.54 2.62
CA VAL A 18 16.68 -5.47 2.19
C VAL A 18 16.13 -6.79 1.63
N SER A 19 16.97 -7.79 1.41
CA SER A 19 16.55 -9.13 0.98
C SER A 19 15.94 -9.93 2.13
N ALA A 20 15.36 -11.08 1.81
CA ALA A 20 14.79 -12.00 2.79
C ALA A 20 15.83 -12.36 3.88
N GLY A 21 15.42 -12.33 5.13
CA GLY A 21 16.32 -12.54 6.29
C GLY A 21 17.19 -11.32 6.65
N GLY A 22 17.09 -10.23 5.93
CA GLY A 22 17.84 -9.01 6.17
C GLY A 22 17.27 -8.13 7.31
N GLY A 23 17.50 -6.82 7.21
CA GLY A 23 17.15 -5.87 8.26
C GLY A 23 15.76 -5.24 8.12
N THR A 24 15.51 -4.28 8.98
CA THR A 24 14.29 -3.45 8.97
C THR A 24 14.64 -2.06 8.45
N VAL A 25 13.90 -1.59 7.46
CA VAL A 25 13.90 -0.18 7.04
C VAL A 25 12.73 0.53 7.73
N GLU A 26 13.03 1.60 8.45
CA GLU A 26 12.05 2.43 9.14
C GLU A 26 12.13 3.87 8.61
N TYR A 27 11.06 4.34 7.98
CA TYR A 27 10.93 5.73 7.59
C TYR A 27 10.39 6.56 8.75
N THR A 28 11.15 7.63 9.11
CA THR A 28 10.84 8.51 10.26
C THR A 28 10.71 9.98 9.86
N ASN A 29 10.38 10.25 8.60
CA ASN A 29 10.35 11.61 8.05
C ASN A 29 9.34 12.51 8.78
N ALA A 30 9.71 13.76 9.05
CA ALA A 30 8.86 14.76 9.66
C ALA A 30 7.91 15.47 8.67
N ASN A 31 8.10 15.26 7.37
CA ASN A 31 7.33 15.87 6.28
C ASN A 31 6.63 14.82 5.43
N ASN A 32 5.66 15.26 4.61
CA ASN A 32 5.15 14.43 3.53
C ASN A 32 6.27 14.12 2.55
N PHE A 33 6.31 12.90 2.05
CA PHE A 33 7.30 12.51 1.03
C PHE A 33 6.78 11.39 0.13
N THR A 34 7.36 11.34 -1.06
CA THR A 34 7.24 10.17 -1.92
C THR A 34 8.33 9.18 -1.54
N MET A 35 7.93 7.94 -1.33
CA MET A 35 8.90 6.88 -1.03
C MET A 35 9.89 6.74 -2.21
N PRO A 36 11.17 6.50 -1.92
CA PRO A 36 12.16 6.28 -2.98
C PRO A 36 11.83 5.03 -3.80
N ASP A 37 12.24 5.03 -5.06
CA ASP A 37 12.12 3.91 -6.00
C ASP A 37 12.95 2.70 -5.53
N ARG A 38 12.41 1.97 -4.56
CA ARG A 38 12.98 0.73 -4.07
C ARG A 38 11.89 -0.34 -4.09
N TYR A 39 12.24 -1.49 -4.63
CA TYR A 39 11.27 -2.52 -4.97
C TYR A 39 11.26 -3.71 -4.01
N THR A 40 12.24 -3.77 -3.11
CA THR A 40 12.39 -4.88 -2.17
C THR A 40 12.77 -4.36 -0.78
N TYR A 41 12.09 -4.87 0.23
CA TYR A 41 12.41 -4.73 1.65
C TYR A 41 12.40 -6.10 2.32
N ASN A 42 13.21 -6.30 3.37
CA ASN A 42 12.96 -7.43 4.25
C ASN A 42 11.80 -7.05 5.19
N ASN A 43 12.01 -6.17 6.17
CA ASN A 43 10.91 -5.58 6.93
C ASN A 43 10.80 -4.09 6.61
N LEU A 44 9.57 -3.58 6.55
CA LEU A 44 9.28 -2.16 6.32
C LEU A 44 8.45 -1.60 7.46
N VAL A 45 8.85 -0.43 7.98
CA VAL A 45 8.11 0.31 8.99
C VAL A 45 7.89 1.75 8.52
N ILE A 46 6.65 2.20 8.54
CA ILE A 46 6.28 3.60 8.38
C ILE A 46 6.01 4.16 9.78
N ASN A 47 6.87 5.06 10.24
CA ASN A 47 6.81 5.69 11.58
C ASN A 47 7.10 7.17 11.44
N ILE A 48 6.24 7.86 10.72
CA ILE A 48 6.37 9.30 10.40
C ILE A 48 5.43 10.11 11.29
N ALA A 49 5.59 11.44 11.29
CA ALA A 49 4.71 12.30 12.07
C ALA A 49 3.23 12.05 11.73
N GLN A 50 2.34 12.11 12.73
CA GLN A 50 0.95 11.65 12.67
C GLN A 50 0.12 12.27 11.52
N ASN A 51 0.39 13.53 11.17
CA ASN A 51 -0.32 14.25 10.10
C ASN A 51 0.47 14.23 8.77
N ARG A 52 1.40 13.30 8.61
CA ARG A 52 2.23 13.20 7.42
C ARG A 52 1.92 11.95 6.63
N THR A 53 2.27 12.02 5.35
CA THR A 53 2.00 10.95 4.39
C THR A 53 3.30 10.50 3.72
N ALA A 54 3.56 9.22 3.77
CA ALA A 54 4.49 8.52 2.92
C ALA A 54 3.71 7.98 1.71
N THR A 55 3.95 8.53 0.54
CA THR A 55 3.25 8.14 -0.69
C THR A 55 4.08 7.15 -1.48
N LEU A 56 3.50 5.99 -1.76
CA LEU A 56 4.05 5.07 -2.74
C LEU A 56 3.61 5.50 -4.14
N SER A 57 4.55 5.96 -4.95
CA SER A 57 4.27 6.43 -6.31
C SER A 57 5.46 6.14 -7.21
N ASN A 58 5.66 4.88 -7.52
CA ASN A 58 6.72 4.48 -8.44
C ASN A 58 6.23 4.69 -9.88
N ALA A 59 6.79 5.66 -10.56
CA ALA A 59 6.39 6.05 -11.91
C ALA A 59 7.28 5.45 -13.01
N SER A 60 8.48 5.00 -12.66
CA SER A 60 9.52 4.64 -13.65
C SER A 60 9.73 3.13 -13.78
N GLY A 61 8.71 2.40 -14.22
CA GLY A 61 8.92 1.09 -14.83
C GLY A 61 8.58 -0.14 -13.98
N ASN A 62 8.89 -0.22 -12.70
CA ASN A 62 8.47 -1.35 -11.86
C ASN A 62 7.63 -0.86 -10.67
N ASN A 63 6.35 -1.11 -10.76
CA ASN A 63 5.36 -0.66 -9.77
C ASN A 63 5.11 -1.72 -8.68
N ASN A 64 5.93 -2.73 -8.62
CA ASN A 64 5.80 -3.83 -7.70
C ASN A 64 6.77 -3.65 -6.53
N ILE A 65 6.27 -3.65 -5.31
CA ILE A 65 7.07 -3.69 -4.09
C ILE A 65 6.87 -5.04 -3.42
N THR A 66 7.97 -5.67 -3.03
CA THR A 66 7.97 -6.89 -2.25
C THR A 66 8.55 -6.63 -0.87
N ILE A 67 7.80 -6.96 0.17
CA ILE A 67 8.24 -6.96 1.56
C ILE A 67 8.33 -8.43 1.97
N ASN A 68 9.56 -8.94 2.10
CA ASN A 68 9.80 -10.37 2.35
C ASN A 68 9.41 -10.80 3.77
N GLY A 69 9.50 -9.90 4.74
CA GLY A 69 9.06 -10.07 6.12
C GLY A 69 7.83 -9.23 6.40
N ASN A 70 7.83 -8.55 7.53
CA ASN A 70 6.68 -7.83 8.05
C ASN A 70 6.59 -6.39 7.54
N PHE A 71 5.36 -5.91 7.40
CA PHE A 71 5.04 -4.53 7.11
C PHE A 71 4.26 -3.90 8.26
N THR A 72 4.79 -2.83 8.85
CA THR A 72 4.13 -2.12 9.95
C THR A 72 3.91 -0.66 9.60
N VAL A 73 2.68 -0.19 9.70
CA VAL A 73 2.34 1.23 9.69
C VAL A 73 2.10 1.65 11.14
N LYS A 74 3.16 2.17 11.78
CA LYS A 74 3.19 2.48 13.19
C LYS A 74 2.54 3.82 13.49
N GLN A 75 2.88 4.85 12.70
CA GLN A 75 2.37 6.20 12.86
C GLN A 75 2.39 6.94 11.52
N GLY A 76 1.44 7.88 11.34
CA GLY A 76 1.25 8.64 10.11
C GLY A 76 0.51 7.85 9.05
N THR A 77 0.51 8.33 7.83
CA THR A 77 -0.24 7.74 6.71
C THR A 77 0.70 7.10 5.69
N PHE A 78 0.46 5.85 5.38
CA PHE A 78 0.98 5.21 4.18
C PHE A 78 -0.07 5.26 3.09
N GLN A 79 0.23 5.92 1.98
CA GLN A 79 -0.69 6.07 0.85
C GLN A 79 -0.22 5.27 -0.35
N ILE A 80 -1.08 4.38 -0.84
CA ILE A 80 -0.84 3.57 -2.03
C ILE A 80 -1.30 4.34 -3.26
N GLY A 81 -0.36 4.76 -4.09
CA GLY A 81 -0.60 5.59 -5.25
C GLY A 81 -0.57 7.09 -4.95
N PRO A 82 -0.33 7.92 -5.97
CA PRO A 82 -0.26 9.37 -5.84
C PRO A 82 -1.64 10.00 -5.66
N SER A 83 -1.69 11.21 -5.11
CA SER A 83 -2.93 11.99 -5.01
C SER A 83 -3.29 12.70 -6.32
N ALA A 84 -2.31 12.92 -7.22
CA ALA A 84 -2.46 13.58 -8.51
C ALA A 84 -1.29 13.22 -9.43
N GLY A 85 -1.42 13.51 -10.71
CA GLY A 85 -0.36 13.36 -11.71
C GLY A 85 -0.46 12.07 -12.52
N THR A 86 0.68 11.58 -13.01
CA THR A 86 0.72 10.32 -13.76
C THR A 86 0.44 9.16 -12.83
N ILE A 87 -0.62 8.46 -13.11
CA ILE A 87 -1.13 7.40 -12.25
C ILE A 87 -0.66 6.07 -12.81
N VAL A 88 0.07 5.33 -12.01
CA VAL A 88 0.53 3.99 -12.33
C VAL A 88 0.04 3.03 -11.26
N LYS A 89 -0.50 1.89 -11.69
CA LYS A 89 -0.93 0.83 -10.76
C LYS A 89 0.25 0.41 -9.88
N GLN A 90 0.07 0.49 -8.58
CA GLN A 90 1.02 -0.01 -7.60
C GLN A 90 0.60 -1.41 -7.16
N THR A 91 1.56 -2.32 -7.03
CA THR A 91 1.35 -3.65 -6.47
C THR A 91 2.29 -3.84 -5.29
N ILE A 92 1.74 -4.19 -4.14
CA ILE A 92 2.50 -4.45 -2.91
C ILE A 92 2.26 -5.91 -2.55
N THR A 93 3.33 -6.64 -2.30
CA THR A 93 3.28 -8.00 -1.77
C THR A 93 3.97 -8.03 -0.41
N VAL A 94 3.26 -8.45 0.61
CA VAL A 94 3.76 -8.65 1.97
C VAL A 94 3.77 -10.15 2.25
N ASN A 95 4.98 -10.73 2.37
CA ASN A 95 5.13 -12.16 2.61
C ASN A 95 4.99 -12.54 4.09
N GLY A 96 5.35 -11.63 4.99
CA GLY A 96 5.08 -11.75 6.43
C GLY A 96 3.76 -11.10 6.84
N ASP A 97 3.65 -10.73 8.10
CA ASP A 97 2.44 -10.12 8.64
C ASP A 97 2.37 -8.62 8.33
N MET A 98 1.15 -8.10 8.17
CA MET A 98 0.89 -6.67 8.09
C MET A 98 0.18 -6.19 9.35
N LEU A 99 0.74 -5.15 9.97
CA LEU A 99 0.18 -4.48 11.15
C LEU A 99 -0.03 -2.99 10.88
N VAL A 100 -1.23 -2.51 11.15
CA VAL A 100 -1.53 -1.07 11.26
C VAL A 100 -1.77 -0.77 12.72
N GLU A 101 -0.86 -0.02 13.36
CA GLU A 101 -0.99 0.36 14.77
C GLU A 101 -2.02 1.50 14.93
N THR A 102 -2.43 1.78 16.15
CA THR A 102 -3.49 2.75 16.50
C THR A 102 -3.26 4.16 15.92
N ALA A 103 -2.00 4.61 15.84
CA ALA A 103 -1.63 5.90 15.24
C ALA A 103 -1.31 5.80 13.73
N GLY A 104 -1.36 4.59 13.18
CA GLY A 104 -1.09 4.30 11.78
C GLY A 104 -2.34 4.44 10.91
N ARG A 105 -2.10 4.82 9.67
CA ARG A 105 -3.16 4.93 8.68
C ARG A 105 -2.71 4.39 7.33
N VAL A 106 -3.57 3.64 6.66
CA VAL A 106 -3.37 3.22 5.26
C VAL A 106 -4.46 3.82 4.41
N THR A 107 -4.08 4.48 3.32
CA THR A 107 -5.03 5.08 2.38
C THR A 107 -4.68 4.74 0.94
N THR A 108 -5.64 4.96 0.06
CA THR A 108 -5.47 4.77 -1.38
C THR A 108 -5.47 6.11 -2.08
N GLY A 109 -4.44 6.37 -2.87
CA GLY A 109 -4.38 7.47 -3.83
C GLY A 109 -5.07 7.10 -5.14
N GLN A 110 -4.83 7.90 -6.19
CA GLN A 110 -5.41 7.64 -7.49
C GLN A 110 -4.82 6.37 -8.11
N ALA A 111 -5.69 5.52 -8.65
CA ALA A 111 -5.35 4.43 -9.54
C ALA A 111 -5.78 4.78 -10.97
N ASN A 112 -5.00 4.39 -11.98
CA ASN A 112 -5.36 4.71 -13.36
C ASN A 112 -6.54 3.84 -13.83
N VAL A 113 -7.70 4.44 -13.91
CA VAL A 113 -8.92 3.82 -14.45
C VAL A 113 -9.31 4.34 -15.83
N ASN A 114 -8.46 5.13 -16.48
CA ASN A 114 -8.79 5.81 -17.74
C ASN A 114 -8.89 4.90 -18.95
N SER A 115 -8.54 3.65 -18.87
CA SER A 115 -8.76 2.71 -19.97
C SER A 115 -9.96 1.80 -19.70
N GLY A 116 -11.14 2.38 -19.66
CA GLY A 116 -12.38 1.62 -19.72
C GLY A 116 -12.74 0.87 -18.44
N GLY A 117 -12.60 1.53 -17.28
CA GLY A 117 -13.26 1.10 -16.03
C GLY A 117 -14.76 1.05 -16.25
N LYS A 118 -15.21 0.07 -17.02
CA LYS A 118 -16.63 -0.15 -17.24
C LYS A 118 -17.24 -0.63 -15.94
N ARG A 119 -18.27 0.05 -15.53
CA ARG A 119 -19.27 -0.51 -14.65
C ARG A 119 -19.73 -1.82 -15.28
N TYR A 120 -19.48 -2.94 -14.64
CA TYR A 120 -20.13 -4.17 -15.01
C TYR A 120 -21.45 -4.23 -14.24
N THR A 121 -22.54 -4.10 -14.95
CA THR A 121 -23.85 -4.43 -14.42
C THR A 121 -24.05 -5.91 -14.66
N ASN A 122 -24.13 -6.71 -13.62
CA ASN A 122 -24.58 -8.08 -13.73
C ASN A 122 -26.03 -8.11 -14.21
N GLY A 123 -26.46 -9.20 -14.82
CA GLY A 123 -27.83 -9.38 -15.27
C GLY A 123 -28.90 -9.25 -14.17
N ASP A 124 -28.50 -9.21 -12.91
CA ASP A 124 -29.33 -8.94 -11.73
C ASP A 124 -29.46 -7.44 -11.38
N GLY A 125 -28.87 -6.55 -12.20
CA GLY A 125 -28.86 -5.12 -11.95
C GLY A 125 -27.76 -4.66 -10.97
N VAL A 126 -26.98 -5.56 -10.40
CA VAL A 126 -25.88 -5.23 -9.50
C VAL A 126 -24.66 -4.82 -10.31
N THR A 127 -24.16 -3.63 -10.06
CA THR A 127 -22.93 -3.14 -10.68
C THR A 127 -21.73 -3.68 -9.95
N ASN A 128 -21.07 -4.68 -10.52
CA ASN A 128 -19.77 -5.15 -10.01
C ASN A 128 -18.66 -4.24 -10.52
N ARG A 129 -17.87 -3.79 -9.58
CA ARG A 129 -16.71 -2.93 -9.82
C ARG A 129 -15.48 -3.82 -10.01
N ASN A 130 -15.27 -4.32 -11.21
CA ASN A 130 -14.02 -5.00 -11.51
C ASN A 130 -12.91 -3.96 -11.73
N ASN A 131 -12.17 -3.64 -10.67
CA ASN A 131 -11.05 -2.73 -10.71
C ASN A 131 -9.75 -3.44 -11.08
N ALA A 132 -9.71 -4.12 -12.22
CA ALA A 132 -8.47 -4.71 -12.72
C ALA A 132 -7.31 -3.70 -12.78
N ASN A 133 -7.62 -2.41 -12.86
CA ASN A 133 -6.66 -1.30 -12.89
C ASN A 133 -6.44 -0.64 -11.52
N GLY A 134 -7.15 -1.05 -10.48
CA GLY A 134 -6.88 -0.62 -9.11
C GLY A 134 -5.49 -1.05 -8.64
N HIS A 135 -4.96 -0.37 -7.62
CA HIS A 135 -3.77 -0.86 -6.93
C HIS A 135 -4.03 -2.26 -6.36
N ALA A 136 -2.98 -2.98 -6.04
CA ALA A 136 -3.08 -4.31 -5.43
C ALA A 136 -2.24 -4.39 -4.15
N LEU A 137 -2.81 -5.01 -3.12
CA LEU A 137 -2.14 -5.37 -1.89
C LEU A 137 -2.32 -6.87 -1.67
N ASN A 138 -1.24 -7.63 -1.86
CA ASN A 138 -1.22 -9.07 -1.65
C ASN A 138 -0.65 -9.36 -0.26
N LEU A 139 -1.40 -10.05 0.58
CA LEU A 139 -1.06 -10.38 1.95
C LEU A 139 -0.91 -11.90 2.10
N ASN A 140 0.33 -12.36 2.26
CA ASN A 140 0.64 -13.78 2.45
C ASN A 140 0.72 -14.20 3.92
N GLY A 141 0.87 -13.24 4.84
CA GLY A 141 0.79 -13.42 6.30
C GLY A 141 -0.52 -12.94 6.88
N ASN A 142 -0.58 -12.77 8.19
CA ASN A 142 -1.76 -12.27 8.89
C ASN A 142 -1.92 -10.75 8.69
N PHE A 143 -3.14 -10.24 8.84
CA PHE A 143 -3.43 -8.82 8.80
C PHE A 143 -4.07 -8.37 10.10
N THR A 144 -3.47 -7.39 10.76
CA THR A 144 -4.03 -6.76 11.97
C THR A 144 -4.16 -5.25 11.75
N ASN A 145 -5.37 -4.74 11.87
CA ASN A 145 -5.66 -3.31 11.86
C ASN A 145 -6.15 -2.85 13.22
N ASN A 146 -5.33 -2.06 13.91
CA ASN A 146 -5.67 -1.34 15.15
C ASN A 146 -5.82 0.18 14.91
N GLY A 147 -5.58 0.62 13.67
CA GLY A 147 -5.60 2.01 13.27
C GLY A 147 -6.72 2.31 12.28
N ASN A 148 -6.42 3.05 11.25
CA ASN A 148 -7.38 3.42 10.22
C ASN A 148 -6.94 2.94 8.84
N VAL A 149 -7.80 2.16 8.18
CA VAL A 149 -7.52 1.64 6.84
C VAL A 149 -8.65 2.00 5.90
N SER A 150 -8.30 2.62 4.75
CA SER A 150 -9.22 2.91 3.67
C SER A 150 -8.64 2.47 2.33
N PHE A 151 -9.16 1.39 1.80
CA PHE A 151 -8.79 0.86 0.48
C PHE A 151 -9.60 1.48 -0.67
N THR A 152 -10.50 2.40 -0.35
CA THR A 152 -11.17 3.29 -1.29
C THR A 152 -11.40 4.63 -0.62
N ASN A 153 -11.16 5.72 -1.33
CA ASN A 153 -11.43 7.05 -0.80
C ASN A 153 -12.58 7.72 -1.57
N GLN A 154 -13.36 6.97 -2.30
CA GLN A 154 -14.51 7.50 -3.02
C GLN A 154 -15.75 7.52 -2.14
N ALA A 155 -16.36 8.70 -2.04
CA ALA A 155 -17.75 8.80 -1.65
C ALA A 155 -18.61 8.09 -2.68
N ALA A 156 -19.65 7.38 -2.25
CA ALA A 156 -20.64 6.82 -3.16
C ALA A 156 -21.28 7.95 -3.95
N VAL A 157 -21.13 7.95 -5.27
CA VAL A 157 -21.74 8.93 -6.18
C VAL A 157 -22.78 8.20 -7.02
N ALA A 158 -23.95 8.76 -7.13
CA ALA A 158 -25.11 8.10 -7.78
C ALA A 158 -24.91 7.79 -9.28
N ASN A 159 -24.00 8.51 -9.96
CA ASN A 159 -23.75 8.38 -11.41
C ASN A 159 -22.26 8.24 -11.72
N GLU A 160 -21.62 7.26 -11.11
CA GLU A 160 -20.18 7.10 -11.20
C GLU A 160 -19.71 6.61 -12.57
N THR A 161 -18.95 7.42 -13.25
CA THR A 161 -18.28 7.08 -14.51
C THR A 161 -16.84 6.63 -14.35
N ALA A 162 -16.23 6.85 -13.19
CA ALA A 162 -14.84 6.45 -12.92
C ALA A 162 -14.58 6.26 -11.41
N TYR A 163 -13.88 5.17 -11.04
CA TYR A 163 -13.31 4.93 -9.72
C TYR A 163 -11.81 5.05 -9.82
N SER A 164 -11.28 6.14 -9.30
CA SER A 164 -9.85 6.42 -9.42
C SER A 164 -9.01 5.96 -8.22
N ASN A 165 -9.66 5.57 -7.11
CA ASN A 165 -8.97 5.45 -5.84
C ASN A 165 -9.35 4.15 -5.13
N VAL A 166 -8.87 3.03 -5.67
CA VAL A 166 -9.15 1.70 -5.11
C VAL A 166 -7.88 0.87 -5.02
N THR A 167 -7.72 0.20 -3.90
CA THR A 167 -6.75 -0.88 -3.70
C THR A 167 -7.48 -2.19 -3.49
N ASN A 168 -7.27 -3.16 -4.37
CA ASN A 168 -7.75 -4.52 -4.18
C ASN A 168 -6.86 -5.23 -3.17
N VAL A 169 -7.44 -5.84 -2.17
CA VAL A 169 -6.72 -6.62 -1.16
C VAL A 169 -6.94 -8.10 -1.41
N PHE A 170 -5.83 -8.83 -1.51
CA PHE A 170 -5.83 -10.27 -1.74
C PHE A 170 -5.18 -10.96 -0.54
N PHE A 171 -5.92 -11.82 0.11
CA PHE A 171 -5.44 -12.70 1.15
C PHE A 171 -4.98 -14.00 0.49
N THR A 172 -3.66 -14.20 0.45
CA THR A 172 -3.03 -15.21 -0.42
C THR A 172 -2.15 -16.21 0.34
N LYS A 173 -2.33 -16.34 1.65
CA LYS A 173 -1.63 -17.33 2.45
C LYS A 173 -1.93 -18.74 1.92
N THR A 174 -0.88 -19.51 1.65
CA THR A 174 -0.99 -20.82 1.00
C THR A 174 -0.96 -21.98 1.97
N THR A 175 -0.60 -21.76 3.23
CA THR A 175 -0.48 -22.81 4.25
C THR A 175 -1.02 -22.31 5.59
N GLY A 176 -1.88 -23.11 6.23
CA GLY A 176 -2.54 -22.78 7.49
C GLY A 176 -3.57 -21.67 7.36
N ASP A 177 -4.16 -21.26 8.48
CA ASP A 177 -5.14 -20.19 8.53
C ASP A 177 -4.49 -18.82 8.39
N GLN A 178 -5.22 -17.88 7.81
CA GLN A 178 -4.82 -16.47 7.73
C GLN A 178 -5.75 -15.65 8.62
N ASP A 179 -5.19 -15.09 9.69
CA ASP A 179 -5.96 -14.25 10.61
C ASP A 179 -6.11 -12.84 10.01
N VAL A 180 -7.35 -12.36 10.05
CA VAL A 180 -7.70 -10.99 9.69
C VAL A 180 -8.40 -10.35 10.87
N VAL A 181 -7.71 -9.44 11.56
CA VAL A 181 -8.20 -8.77 12.78
C VAL A 181 -8.41 -7.30 12.48
N ILE A 182 -9.64 -6.82 12.69
CA ILE A 182 -10.02 -5.42 12.47
C ILE A 182 -10.56 -4.87 13.79
N ASN A 183 -9.78 -4.00 14.43
CA ASN A 183 -10.09 -3.37 15.71
C ASN A 183 -10.31 -1.85 15.60
N GLY A 184 -10.02 -1.25 14.44
CA GLY A 184 -10.12 0.18 14.18
C GLY A 184 -11.16 0.56 13.15
#